data_f733c045bf555304f942c3b2f417e911
#
_entry.id   f733c045bf555304f942c3b2f417e911
#
_cell.length_a   1.000
_cell.length_b   1.000
_cell.length_c   1.000
_cell.angle_alpha   90.00
_cell.angle_beta   90.00
_cell.angle_gamma   90.00
#
_symmetry.space_group_name_H-M   'P 1'
#
loop_
_entity.id
_entity.type
_entity.pdbx_description
1 polymer ?
#
loop_
_entity_poly.entity_id
_entity_poly.type
_entity_poly.pdbx_seq_one_letter_code
_entity_poly.pdbx_strand_id
1 'polypeptide(L)'
;MDLRVARAIADAVFYEGYLLYPYTATSHKNKLRWQFGVIVPLAHEAAGTGEHGHQQTDVLFESSGDAQIDLAFRFLQIEARTIEARVGDRFVPVASLTLGDTRYLTFDESIERDVTASYVPSFGVTEFPIRFAGARHVEELCDGDGALAGRVVRERWPLSGVLSVSATRLDDPRVWRLRVRVENTSDVVTAPERGVVLRTAFVSAHTLIGVTNGAFCSPVDPPDPALAETVPFANEHTWPVLVGDAKADPQRAPIVLSSPIVLADFPEIARQTNADAFDGTEIDELLMLSVLSLSDAERAEARLTDPRARAIVERAEAFGAADIARTHAEFEISPEPGASDAVPVFGSPGSLEASAPPASVNVGGVTVTRGSSVRLAPKRRADAWDMFLAGKIATVQAIHQDFEDKIYVAVTVDDDPASEYHQWYGRSFFFEPDEVEPLGAPA
;
A
#
# COMPACT_ATOMS: atom_id res chain seq x y z
N MET A 1 0.23 -18.66 21.31
CA MET A 1 0.47 -19.08 19.91
C MET A 1 1.55 -18.24 19.25
N ASP A 2 2.25 -18.76 18.21
CA ASP A 2 3.25 -17.99 17.49
C ASP A 2 2.62 -17.23 16.30
N LEU A 3 2.46 -15.93 16.43
CA LEU A 3 1.87 -15.06 15.41
C LEU A 3 2.92 -14.39 14.50
N ARG A 4 4.20 -14.83 14.54
CA ARG A 4 5.28 -14.15 13.80
C ARG A 4 5.07 -14.12 12.28
N VAL A 5 4.55 -15.20 11.69
CA VAL A 5 4.27 -15.25 10.25
C VAL A 5 3.21 -14.23 9.87
N ALA A 6 2.07 -14.22 10.59
CA ALA A 6 1.02 -13.25 10.34
C ALA A 6 1.46 -11.81 10.63
N ARG A 7 2.34 -11.61 11.62
CA ARG A 7 2.92 -10.30 11.91
C ARG A 7 3.79 -9.80 10.75
N ALA A 8 4.61 -10.66 10.15
CA ALA A 8 5.42 -10.29 9.00
C ALA A 8 4.57 -9.86 7.78
N ILE A 9 3.48 -10.59 7.51
CA ILE A 9 2.51 -10.18 6.46
C ILE A 9 1.84 -8.85 6.82
N ALA A 10 1.38 -8.71 8.07
CA ALA A 10 0.76 -7.47 8.53
C ALA A 10 1.76 -6.29 8.46
N ASP A 11 3.04 -6.50 8.81
CA ASP A 11 4.08 -5.48 8.74
C ASP A 11 4.27 -4.96 7.31
N ALA A 12 4.19 -5.83 6.30
CA ALA A 12 4.34 -5.47 4.89
C ALA A 12 3.23 -4.50 4.40
N VAL A 13 2.03 -4.56 4.99
CA VAL A 13 0.91 -3.68 4.63
C VAL A 13 0.57 -2.65 5.71
N PHE A 14 1.29 -2.64 6.83
CA PHE A 14 0.97 -1.79 8.00
C PHE A 14 1.15 -0.30 7.75
N TYR A 15 2.11 0.04 6.89
CA TYR A 15 2.39 1.42 6.50
C TYR A 15 1.82 1.79 5.13
N GLU A 16 0.95 0.95 4.57
CA GLU A 16 0.29 1.27 3.30
C GLU A 16 -0.48 2.59 3.41
N GLY A 17 -0.21 3.49 2.47
CA GLY A 17 -0.78 4.85 2.49
C GLY A 17 -0.25 5.78 3.59
N TYR A 18 0.76 5.35 4.38
CA TYR A 18 1.43 6.22 5.36
C TYR A 18 2.27 7.31 4.70
N LEU A 19 3.04 6.93 3.70
CA LEU A 19 3.85 7.82 2.88
C LEU A 19 3.52 7.54 1.42
N LEU A 20 3.20 8.58 0.67
CA LEU A 20 2.87 8.48 -0.73
C LEU A 20 3.94 9.19 -1.57
N TYR A 21 4.30 8.59 -2.70
CA TYR A 21 5.17 9.24 -3.67
C TYR A 21 4.66 10.65 -4.02
N PRO A 22 5.48 11.70 -4.05
CA PRO A 22 6.95 11.74 -4.03
C PRO A 22 7.59 11.83 -2.63
N TYR A 23 6.93 11.44 -1.55
CA TYR A 23 7.41 11.39 -0.16
C TYR A 23 7.73 12.77 0.45
N THR A 24 7.41 13.85 -0.22
CA THR A 24 7.62 15.22 0.27
C THR A 24 6.44 15.68 1.13
N ALA A 25 6.69 16.46 2.17
CA ALA A 25 5.65 16.99 3.03
C ALA A 25 4.71 17.96 2.29
N THR A 26 5.23 18.64 1.28
CA THR A 26 4.50 19.63 0.46
C THR A 26 3.58 19.00 -0.59
N SER A 27 3.77 17.73 -0.92
CA SER A 27 2.96 17.03 -1.91
C SER A 27 1.47 17.02 -1.56
N HIS A 28 0.63 17.27 -2.57
CA HIS A 28 -0.83 17.20 -2.39
C HIS A 28 -1.29 15.79 -1.99
N LYS A 29 -0.66 14.74 -2.52
CA LYS A 29 -0.95 13.34 -2.16
C LYS A 29 -0.72 13.09 -0.67
N ASN A 30 0.34 13.63 -0.09
CA ASN A 30 0.65 13.48 1.33
C ASN A 30 -0.28 14.26 2.27
N LYS A 31 -1.15 15.13 1.76
CA LYS A 31 -2.26 15.72 2.52
C LYS A 31 -3.44 14.77 2.66
N LEU A 32 -3.52 13.74 1.79
CA LEU A 32 -4.59 12.75 1.75
C LEU A 32 -4.14 11.36 2.22
N ARG A 33 -2.99 11.26 2.88
CA ARG A 33 -2.49 10.01 3.46
C ARG A 33 -3.39 9.51 4.58
N TRP A 34 -3.15 8.33 5.10
CA TRP A 34 -3.97 7.68 6.14
C TRP A 34 -5.36 7.26 5.62
N GLN A 35 -5.37 6.51 4.51
CA GLN A 35 -6.63 6.10 3.87
C GLN A 35 -7.15 4.75 4.36
N PHE A 36 -6.25 3.86 4.81
CA PHE A 36 -6.58 2.48 5.12
C PHE A 36 -6.79 2.27 6.62
N GLY A 37 -7.81 1.46 6.96
CA GLY A 37 -8.06 0.99 8.32
C GLY A 37 -8.18 2.08 9.36
N VAL A 38 -8.83 3.18 9.02
CA VAL A 38 -9.05 4.29 9.94
C VAL A 38 -10.30 4.03 10.77
N ILE A 39 -10.15 3.99 12.08
CA ILE A 39 -11.24 3.91 13.05
C ILE A 39 -11.27 5.23 13.82
N VAL A 40 -12.17 6.12 13.42
CA VAL A 40 -12.35 7.43 14.07
C VAL A 40 -13.14 7.28 15.38
N PRO A 41 -13.14 8.27 16.29
CA PRO A 41 -14.04 8.22 17.45
C PRO A 41 -15.51 8.03 17.04
N LEU A 42 -16.25 7.17 17.76
CA LEU A 42 -17.67 6.89 17.50
C LEU A 42 -18.52 8.16 17.39
N ALA A 43 -18.22 9.18 18.19
CA ALA A 43 -18.95 10.44 18.14
C ALA A 43 -18.69 11.22 16.82
N HIS A 44 -17.56 10.99 16.14
CA HIS A 44 -17.30 11.55 14.80
C HIS A 44 -18.09 10.79 13.72
N GLU A 45 -18.16 9.47 13.79
CA GLU A 45 -19.01 8.65 12.92
C GLU A 45 -20.48 9.09 13.02
N ALA A 46 -20.96 9.30 14.25
CA ALA A 46 -22.32 9.74 14.51
C ALA A 46 -22.68 11.11 13.87
N ALA A 47 -21.68 11.91 13.52
CA ALA A 47 -21.88 13.16 12.78
C ALA A 47 -22.13 12.98 11.27
N GLY A 48 -22.13 11.74 10.75
CA GLY A 48 -22.45 11.43 9.37
C GLY A 48 -21.35 11.81 8.38
N THR A 49 -20.10 11.74 8.78
CA THR A 49 -18.93 12.13 7.98
C THR A 49 -18.53 11.11 6.91
N GLY A 50 -19.11 9.89 6.95
CA GLY A 50 -18.71 8.76 6.10
C GLY A 50 -17.49 8.00 6.59
N GLU A 51 -16.86 8.42 7.70
CA GLU A 51 -15.80 7.70 8.39
C GLU A 51 -16.41 6.71 9.40
N HIS A 52 -15.70 5.67 9.77
CA HIS A 52 -16.20 4.58 10.63
C HIS A 52 -15.52 4.57 11.99
N GLY A 53 -16.32 4.39 13.05
CA GLY A 53 -15.83 4.36 14.44
C GLY A 53 -15.52 2.95 14.94
N HIS A 54 -15.64 1.94 14.09
CA HIS A 54 -15.40 0.55 14.43
C HIS A 54 -14.89 -0.29 13.27
N GLN A 55 -14.39 -1.45 13.61
CA GLN A 55 -14.04 -2.54 12.71
C GLN A 55 -14.57 -3.85 13.29
N GLN A 56 -15.14 -4.75 12.48
CA GLN A 56 -15.65 -6.03 12.94
C GLN A 56 -15.23 -7.17 12.03
N THR A 57 -14.79 -8.26 12.64
CA THR A 57 -14.40 -9.50 11.97
C THR A 57 -15.27 -10.64 12.47
N ASP A 58 -15.92 -11.35 11.57
CA ASP A 58 -16.56 -12.64 11.80
C ASP A 58 -15.83 -13.74 11.04
N VAL A 59 -15.43 -14.81 11.74
CA VAL A 59 -14.79 -15.98 11.13
C VAL A 59 -15.30 -17.27 11.78
N LEU A 60 -15.29 -18.36 11.02
CA LEU A 60 -15.54 -19.70 11.55
C LEU A 60 -14.24 -20.32 12.04
N PHE A 61 -14.33 -21.11 13.09
CA PHE A 61 -13.27 -22.01 13.50
C PHE A 61 -13.84 -23.34 13.99
N GLU A 62 -13.06 -24.39 13.78
CA GLU A 62 -13.35 -25.73 14.27
C GLU A 62 -12.49 -26.03 15.49
N SER A 63 -13.09 -26.61 16.53
CA SER A 63 -12.38 -27.11 17.69
C SER A 63 -13.18 -28.23 18.37
N SER A 64 -12.49 -29.24 18.85
CA SER A 64 -13.07 -30.33 19.64
C SER A 64 -13.26 -30.02 21.14
N GLY A 65 -12.87 -28.84 21.58
CA GLY A 65 -12.86 -28.35 22.94
C GLY A 65 -11.53 -27.71 23.32
N ASP A 66 -11.46 -27.02 24.43
CA ASP A 66 -10.23 -26.35 24.94
C ASP A 66 -9.57 -25.36 23.99
N ALA A 67 -10.34 -24.75 23.06
CA ALA A 67 -9.83 -23.70 22.21
C ALA A 67 -9.42 -22.48 23.05
N GLN A 68 -8.29 -21.91 22.70
CA GLN A 68 -7.85 -20.61 23.19
C GLN A 68 -7.60 -19.71 21.99
N ILE A 69 -8.17 -18.51 22.04
CA ILE A 69 -7.99 -17.47 21.02
C ILE A 69 -7.02 -16.43 21.54
N ASP A 70 -5.91 -16.22 20.81
CA ASP A 70 -4.96 -15.16 21.08
C ASP A 70 -5.16 -14.04 20.06
N LEU A 71 -5.20 -12.81 20.52
CA LEU A 71 -5.50 -11.63 19.73
C LEU A 71 -4.36 -10.64 19.83
N ALA A 72 -4.03 -9.99 18.70
CA ALA A 72 -3.16 -8.82 18.67
C ALA A 72 -3.80 -7.77 17.76
N PHE A 73 -4.41 -6.77 18.34
CA PHE A 73 -4.90 -5.59 17.62
C PHE A 73 -3.77 -4.58 17.49
N ARG A 74 -3.48 -4.18 16.27
CA ARG A 74 -2.37 -3.30 15.91
C ARG A 74 -2.88 -2.10 15.13
N PHE A 75 -2.31 -0.93 15.41
CA PHE A 75 -2.64 0.30 14.70
C PHE A 75 -1.52 1.33 14.80
N LEU A 76 -1.58 2.37 13.97
CA LEU A 76 -0.71 3.53 14.03
C LEU A 76 -1.44 4.64 14.80
N GLN A 77 -0.78 5.18 15.84
CA GLN A 77 -1.18 6.41 16.51
C GLN A 77 -0.42 7.58 15.91
N ILE A 78 -1.12 8.63 15.51
CA ILE A 78 -0.47 9.84 14.98
C ILE A 78 0.25 10.60 16.09
N GLU A 79 1.48 11.01 15.82
CA GLU A 79 2.27 11.96 16.59
C GLU A 79 2.51 13.21 15.76
N ALA A 80 1.84 14.30 16.12
CA ALA A 80 2.03 15.57 15.42
C ALA A 80 3.42 16.16 15.76
N ARG A 81 4.27 16.32 14.74
CA ARG A 81 5.53 17.06 14.82
C ARG A 81 5.31 18.46 14.28
N THR A 82 5.25 19.46 15.17
CA THR A 82 5.10 20.87 14.82
C THR A 82 6.42 21.60 15.03
N ILE A 83 6.87 22.32 14.02
CA ILE A 83 8.01 23.24 14.13
C ILE A 83 7.48 24.61 14.50
N GLU A 84 8.06 25.18 15.55
CA GLU A 84 7.73 26.54 15.99
C GLU A 84 8.98 27.41 15.91
N ALA A 85 8.90 28.50 15.15
CA ALA A 85 9.96 29.53 15.11
C ALA A 85 9.82 30.53 16.27
N ARG A 86 10.92 30.97 16.84
CA ARG A 86 10.91 32.02 17.81
C ARG A 86 10.75 33.40 17.15
N VAL A 87 9.72 34.14 17.56
CA VAL A 87 9.46 35.50 17.10
C VAL A 87 9.36 36.42 18.34
N GLY A 88 10.44 37.10 18.68
CA GLY A 88 10.56 37.79 19.93
C GLY A 88 10.51 36.81 21.12
N ASP A 89 9.55 37.01 22.03
CA ASP A 89 9.35 36.14 23.20
C ASP A 89 8.31 35.03 22.97
N ARG A 90 7.83 34.86 21.74
CA ARG A 90 6.79 33.87 21.40
C ARG A 90 7.32 32.81 20.43
N PHE A 91 6.70 31.64 20.49
CA PHE A 91 6.89 30.58 19.51
C PHE A 91 5.65 30.50 18.59
N VAL A 92 5.89 30.52 17.27
CA VAL A 92 4.84 30.55 16.26
C VAL A 92 5.00 29.30 15.36
N PRO A 93 3.95 28.49 15.16
CA PRO A 93 4.00 27.35 14.26
C PRO A 93 4.35 27.78 12.84
N VAL A 94 5.28 27.04 12.21
CA VAL A 94 5.72 27.25 10.83
C VAL A 94 5.79 25.94 10.09
N ALA A 95 5.62 25.95 8.76
CA ALA A 95 5.74 24.76 7.94
C ALA A 95 7.18 24.19 7.95
N SER A 96 8.18 25.09 8.01
CA SER A 96 9.58 24.70 8.14
C SER A 96 10.41 25.79 8.80
N LEU A 97 11.55 25.38 9.39
CA LEU A 97 12.56 26.28 9.96
C LEU A 97 13.93 25.79 9.50
N THR A 98 14.75 26.69 8.95
CA THR A 98 16.12 26.38 8.55
C THR A 98 17.11 27.05 9.50
N LEU A 99 18.01 26.28 10.07
CA LEU A 99 19.07 26.71 10.95
C LEU A 99 20.42 26.22 10.46
N GLY A 100 21.25 27.09 9.94
CA GLY A 100 22.44 26.70 9.20
C GLY A 100 22.06 25.83 7.98
N ASP A 101 22.67 24.65 7.88
CA ASP A 101 22.41 23.69 6.80
C ASP A 101 21.26 22.70 7.15
N THR A 102 20.69 22.80 8.34
CA THR A 102 19.65 21.89 8.79
C THR A 102 18.26 22.52 8.62
N ARG A 103 17.39 21.81 7.89
CA ARG A 103 15.98 22.18 7.72
C ARG A 103 15.09 21.24 8.52
N TYR A 104 14.21 21.80 9.33
CA TYR A 104 13.19 21.12 10.13
C TYR A 104 11.83 21.31 9.47
N LEU A 105 11.02 20.25 9.39
CA LEU A 105 9.70 20.28 8.75
C LEU A 105 8.60 19.92 9.75
N THR A 106 7.48 20.64 9.70
CA THR A 106 6.22 20.23 10.33
C THR A 106 5.66 19.07 9.55
N PHE A 107 5.40 17.94 10.23
CA PHE A 107 4.92 16.72 9.62
C PHE A 107 4.34 15.78 10.67
N ASP A 108 3.16 15.16 10.40
CA ASP A 108 2.61 14.19 11.32
C ASP A 108 3.33 12.83 11.13
N GLU A 109 3.95 12.35 12.19
CA GLU A 109 4.61 11.06 12.32
C GLU A 109 3.63 10.01 12.85
N SER A 110 4.04 8.75 12.96
CA SER A 110 3.23 7.71 13.59
C SER A 110 4.03 6.84 14.55
N ILE A 111 3.32 6.28 15.51
CA ILE A 111 3.86 5.32 16.47
C ILE A 111 3.00 4.06 16.41
N GLU A 112 3.68 2.91 16.30
CA GLU A 112 3.02 1.62 16.35
C GLU A 112 2.46 1.34 17.74
N ARG A 113 1.24 0.79 17.77
CA ARG A 113 0.55 0.36 18.97
C ARG A 113 0.08 -1.07 18.82
N ASP A 114 0.27 -1.82 19.87
CA ASP A 114 -0.10 -3.23 20.00
C ASP A 114 -0.95 -3.42 21.25
N VAL A 115 -2.11 -4.07 21.11
CA VAL A 115 -2.97 -4.50 22.20
C VAL A 115 -3.17 -6.00 22.10
N THR A 116 -2.68 -6.76 23.06
CA THR A 116 -2.80 -8.22 23.08
C THR A 116 -3.84 -8.65 24.08
N ALA A 117 -4.60 -9.69 23.72
CA ALA A 117 -5.59 -10.31 24.59
C ALA A 117 -5.64 -11.82 24.33
N SER A 118 -6.07 -12.56 25.36
CA SER A 118 -6.36 -13.99 25.23
C SER A 118 -7.79 -14.25 25.69
N TYR A 119 -8.52 -15.03 24.90
CA TYR A 119 -9.92 -15.32 25.12
C TYR A 119 -10.16 -16.83 25.05
N VAL A 120 -10.90 -17.36 26.01
CA VAL A 120 -11.42 -18.73 25.98
C VAL A 120 -12.89 -18.66 25.59
N PRO A 121 -13.35 -19.37 24.54
CA PRO A 121 -14.71 -19.34 24.08
C PRO A 121 -15.72 -19.59 25.26
N SER A 122 -16.56 -18.61 25.53
CA SER A 122 -17.52 -18.59 26.59
C SER A 122 -18.81 -17.89 26.15
N PHE A 123 -19.88 -18.05 26.95
CA PHE A 123 -21.12 -17.33 26.67
C PHE A 123 -20.96 -15.82 26.93
N GLY A 124 -21.49 -15.04 26.00
CA GLY A 124 -21.50 -13.58 26.09
C GLY A 124 -20.32 -12.93 25.40
N VAL A 125 -20.17 -11.64 25.64
CA VAL A 125 -19.10 -10.80 25.08
C VAL A 125 -18.06 -10.55 26.16
N THR A 126 -16.80 -10.71 25.83
CA THR A 126 -15.68 -10.32 26.69
C THR A 126 -15.06 -9.06 26.13
N GLU A 127 -14.83 -8.06 26.96
CA GLU A 127 -14.29 -6.77 26.56
C GLU A 127 -12.89 -6.55 27.12
N PHE A 128 -12.00 -6.04 26.29
CA PHE A 128 -10.64 -5.65 26.66
C PHE A 128 -10.48 -4.15 26.39
N PRO A 129 -10.18 -3.34 27.42
CA PRO A 129 -10.05 -1.90 27.26
C PRO A 129 -8.75 -1.55 26.52
N ILE A 130 -8.84 -0.64 25.59
CA ILE A 130 -7.72 -0.02 24.89
C ILE A 130 -7.50 1.36 25.51
N ARG A 131 -6.28 1.64 26.01
CA ARG A 131 -5.95 2.95 26.59
C ARG A 131 -4.50 3.30 26.35
N PHE A 132 -4.28 4.46 25.72
CA PHE A 132 -2.94 5.06 25.54
C PHE A 132 -3.00 6.50 26.03
N ALA A 133 -2.07 6.87 26.90
CA ALA A 133 -1.97 8.22 27.39
C ALA A 133 -1.45 9.18 26.30
N GLY A 134 -1.91 10.42 26.33
CA GLY A 134 -1.31 11.51 25.57
C GLY A 134 0.10 11.81 26.07
N ALA A 135 0.90 12.44 25.20
CA ALA A 135 2.23 12.93 25.56
C ALA A 135 2.59 14.18 24.76
N ARG A 136 3.41 15.02 25.34
CA ARG A 136 3.95 16.18 24.68
C ARG A 136 5.44 16.30 25.01
N HIS A 137 6.27 16.34 23.97
CA HIS A 137 7.72 16.50 24.06
C HIS A 137 8.14 17.76 23.31
N VAL A 138 9.06 18.53 23.89
CA VAL A 138 9.59 19.77 23.30
C VAL A 138 11.10 19.66 23.24
N GLU A 139 11.66 19.88 22.06
CA GLU A 139 13.08 19.93 21.78
C GLU A 139 13.44 21.34 21.32
N GLU A 140 14.34 22.01 22.01
CA GLU A 140 14.79 23.36 21.68
C GLU A 140 15.77 23.33 20.51
N LEU A 141 15.63 24.28 19.59
CA LEU A 141 16.48 24.46 18.43
C LEU A 141 17.26 25.74 18.56
N CYS A 142 18.60 25.61 18.60
CA CYS A 142 19.51 26.75 18.64
C CYS A 142 20.14 27.01 17.27
N ASP A 143 20.44 28.26 16.98
CA ASP A 143 21.21 28.64 15.80
C ASP A 143 22.73 28.38 15.97
N GLY A 144 23.52 28.72 14.95
CA GLY A 144 24.97 28.54 14.96
C GLY A 144 25.71 29.28 16.08
N ASP A 145 25.11 30.32 16.65
CA ASP A 145 25.66 31.10 17.77
C ASP A 145 25.15 30.60 19.14
N GLY A 146 24.34 29.55 19.14
CA GLY A 146 23.76 28.96 20.35
C GLY A 146 22.52 29.68 20.87
N ALA A 147 22.01 30.69 20.16
CA ALA A 147 20.78 31.35 20.53
C ALA A 147 19.54 30.51 20.17
N LEU A 148 18.55 30.50 21.08
CA LEU A 148 17.30 29.78 20.87
C LEU A 148 16.51 30.39 19.72
N ALA A 149 16.40 29.64 18.58
CA ALA A 149 15.78 30.11 17.35
C ALA A 149 14.39 29.46 17.10
N GLY A 150 14.10 28.32 17.71
CA GLY A 150 12.83 27.65 17.56
C GLY A 150 12.72 26.40 18.43
N ARG A 151 11.72 25.59 18.18
CA ARG A 151 11.56 24.29 18.83
C ARG A 151 10.79 23.31 17.99
N VAL A 152 11.03 22.02 18.20
CA VAL A 152 10.21 20.91 17.70
C VAL A 152 9.26 20.52 18.82
N VAL A 153 7.97 20.51 18.54
CA VAL A 153 6.94 20.02 19.46
C VAL A 153 6.37 18.75 18.88
N ARG A 154 6.52 17.62 19.60
CA ARG A 154 5.85 16.35 19.30
C ARG A 154 4.71 16.16 20.27
N GLU A 155 3.52 15.93 19.75
CA GLU A 155 2.31 15.81 20.56
C GLU A 155 1.46 14.62 20.12
N ARG A 156 0.99 13.85 21.10
CA ARG A 156 0.07 12.72 20.94
C ARG A 156 -1.13 12.94 21.84
N TRP A 157 -2.30 12.69 21.29
CA TRP A 157 -3.55 12.75 22.05
C TRP A 157 -3.83 11.42 22.73
N PRO A 158 -4.52 11.41 23.88
CA PRO A 158 -4.93 10.16 24.51
C PRO A 158 -5.87 9.40 23.59
N LEU A 159 -5.73 8.07 23.56
CA LEU A 159 -6.62 7.17 22.81
C LEU A 159 -7.33 6.24 23.79
N SER A 160 -8.60 6.01 23.52
CA SER A 160 -9.44 5.06 24.23
C SER A 160 -10.23 4.20 23.25
N GLY A 161 -10.47 2.94 23.60
CA GLY A 161 -11.27 2.04 22.78
C GLY A 161 -11.61 0.77 23.52
N VAL A 162 -12.35 -0.09 22.84
CA VAL A 162 -12.75 -1.42 23.36
C VAL A 162 -12.51 -2.44 22.26
N LEU A 163 -11.83 -3.53 22.62
CA LEU A 163 -11.74 -4.76 21.82
C LEU A 163 -12.73 -5.76 22.43
N SER A 164 -13.81 -6.06 21.71
CA SER A 164 -14.86 -6.98 22.15
C SER A 164 -14.72 -8.30 21.40
N VAL A 165 -14.86 -9.40 22.12
CA VAL A 165 -14.76 -10.76 21.58
C VAL A 165 -15.94 -11.59 22.04
N SER A 166 -16.54 -12.34 21.13
CA SER A 166 -17.56 -13.33 21.44
C SER A 166 -17.43 -14.55 20.54
N ALA A 167 -17.80 -15.72 21.06
CA ALA A 167 -17.87 -16.95 20.29
C ALA A 167 -19.24 -17.59 20.43
N THR A 168 -19.83 -17.98 19.31
CA THR A 168 -21.13 -18.65 19.26
C THR A 168 -20.94 -20.03 18.65
N ARG A 169 -21.36 -21.07 19.38
CA ARG A 169 -21.34 -22.45 18.90
C ARG A 169 -22.47 -22.65 17.89
N LEU A 170 -22.18 -23.32 16.79
CA LEU A 170 -23.17 -23.62 15.77
C LEU A 170 -23.81 -25.00 15.99
N ASP A 171 -24.66 -25.45 15.06
CA ASP A 171 -25.35 -26.74 15.15
C ASP A 171 -24.38 -27.92 15.20
N ASP A 172 -23.30 -27.90 14.38
CA ASP A 172 -22.15 -28.80 14.61
C ASP A 172 -21.39 -28.32 15.86
N PRO A 173 -21.35 -29.17 16.91
CA PRO A 173 -20.73 -28.79 18.18
C PRO A 173 -19.21 -28.52 18.09
N ARG A 174 -18.56 -28.83 16.97
CA ARG A 174 -17.14 -28.52 16.74
C ARG A 174 -16.95 -27.16 16.09
N VAL A 175 -17.99 -26.60 15.49
CA VAL A 175 -17.91 -25.35 14.71
C VAL A 175 -18.41 -24.18 15.54
N TRP A 176 -17.63 -23.12 15.51
CA TRP A 176 -17.88 -21.87 16.21
C TRP A 176 -17.79 -20.69 15.25
N ARG A 177 -18.63 -19.68 15.44
CA ARG A 177 -18.43 -18.36 14.89
C ARG A 177 -17.74 -17.49 15.93
N LEU A 178 -16.55 -16.99 15.63
CA LEU A 178 -15.85 -15.96 16.40
C LEU A 178 -16.19 -14.59 15.83
N ARG A 179 -16.55 -13.66 16.71
CA ARG A 179 -16.68 -12.24 16.39
C ARG A 179 -15.66 -11.45 17.18
N VAL A 180 -14.89 -10.64 16.50
CA VAL A 180 -13.95 -9.68 17.07
C VAL A 180 -14.34 -8.29 16.60
N ARG A 181 -14.59 -7.36 17.52
CA ARG A 181 -14.98 -5.99 17.18
C ARG A 181 -14.09 -5.01 17.94
N VAL A 182 -13.62 -4.00 17.26
CA VAL A 182 -12.85 -2.88 17.82
C VAL A 182 -13.66 -1.61 17.64
N GLU A 183 -13.80 -0.84 18.71
CA GLU A 183 -14.48 0.46 18.71
C GLU A 183 -13.55 1.53 19.28
N ASN A 184 -13.54 2.69 18.64
CA ASN A 184 -12.79 3.85 19.13
C ASN A 184 -13.71 4.74 19.98
N THR A 185 -13.47 4.74 21.29
CA THR A 185 -14.21 5.54 22.26
C THR A 185 -13.43 6.76 22.73
N SER A 186 -12.41 7.19 21.98
CA SER A 186 -11.64 8.41 22.28
C SER A 186 -12.53 9.64 22.28
N ASP A 187 -12.16 10.63 23.09
CA ASP A 187 -12.84 11.92 23.09
C ASP A 187 -12.70 12.61 21.74
N VAL A 188 -13.81 13.18 21.27
CA VAL A 188 -13.82 13.92 20.02
C VAL A 188 -13.18 15.28 20.22
N VAL A 189 -12.13 15.53 19.45
CA VAL A 189 -11.72 16.91 19.21
C VAL A 189 -12.76 17.51 18.26
N THR A 190 -13.52 18.49 18.71
CA THR A 190 -14.53 19.18 17.89
C THR A 190 -13.82 19.97 16.79
N ALA A 191 -13.53 19.33 15.66
CA ALA A 191 -12.90 19.96 14.52
C ALA A 191 -13.47 19.38 13.23
N PRO A 192 -13.79 20.23 12.25
CA PRO A 192 -14.28 19.77 10.96
C PRO A 192 -13.17 19.15 10.07
N GLU A 193 -11.90 19.39 10.41
CA GLU A 193 -10.77 18.98 9.58
C GLU A 193 -10.38 17.52 9.86
N ARG A 194 -10.40 16.68 8.86
CA ARG A 194 -10.02 15.26 8.93
C ARG A 194 -8.66 15.05 9.61
N GLY A 195 -7.66 15.86 9.27
CA GLY A 195 -6.32 15.76 9.86
C GLY A 195 -6.29 15.91 11.40
N VAL A 196 -7.21 16.69 11.98
CA VAL A 196 -7.34 16.82 13.44
C VAL A 196 -8.02 15.58 14.04
N VAL A 197 -9.06 15.05 13.38
CA VAL A 197 -9.77 13.85 13.84
C VAL A 197 -8.85 12.63 13.82
N LEU A 198 -7.99 12.50 12.83
CA LEU A 198 -7.02 11.40 12.71
C LEU A 198 -6.07 11.33 13.93
N ARG A 199 -5.83 12.42 14.63
CA ARG A 199 -4.98 12.44 15.85
C ARG A 199 -5.59 11.68 17.03
N THR A 200 -6.88 11.39 16.97
CA THR A 200 -7.61 10.55 17.94
C THR A 200 -8.18 9.28 17.31
N ALA A 201 -7.75 8.93 16.11
CA ALA A 201 -8.12 7.72 15.40
C ALA A 201 -7.09 6.59 15.61
N PHE A 202 -7.55 5.35 15.44
CA PHE A 202 -6.69 4.20 15.18
C PHE A 202 -6.49 4.13 13.67
N VAL A 203 -5.26 4.24 13.19
CA VAL A 203 -4.95 4.27 11.76
C VAL A 203 -4.28 2.97 11.37
N SER A 204 -4.53 2.48 10.14
CA SER A 204 -4.01 1.19 9.67
C SER A 204 -4.33 0.04 10.62
N ALA A 205 -5.56 -0.02 11.10
CA ALA A 205 -6.00 -0.98 12.10
C ALA A 205 -6.05 -2.40 11.53
N HIS A 206 -5.29 -3.32 12.15
CA HIS A 206 -5.20 -4.74 11.81
C HIS A 206 -5.45 -5.59 13.05
N THR A 207 -6.07 -6.75 12.87
CA THR A 207 -6.21 -7.72 13.96
C THR A 207 -5.64 -9.08 13.54
N LEU A 208 -4.64 -9.55 14.29
CA LEU A 208 -4.13 -10.91 14.20
C LEU A 208 -4.89 -11.78 15.18
N ILE A 209 -5.42 -12.91 14.71
CA ILE A 209 -6.25 -13.81 15.48
C ILE A 209 -5.65 -15.22 15.37
N GLY A 210 -5.23 -15.80 16.48
CA GLY A 210 -4.71 -17.16 16.51
C GLY A 210 -5.60 -18.08 17.33
N VAL A 211 -5.74 -19.34 16.92
CA VAL A 211 -6.45 -20.37 17.71
C VAL A 211 -5.51 -21.51 18.06
N THR A 212 -5.49 -21.87 19.34
CA THR A 212 -4.84 -23.09 19.85
C THR A 212 -5.89 -24.17 20.01
N ASN A 213 -5.58 -25.42 19.67
CA ASN A 213 -6.49 -26.57 19.68
C ASN A 213 -7.71 -26.39 18.77
N GLY A 214 -7.49 -25.80 17.59
CA GLY A 214 -8.48 -25.57 16.56
C GLY A 214 -7.87 -25.05 15.28
N ALA A 215 -8.71 -24.79 14.29
CA ALA A 215 -8.33 -24.16 13.03
C ALA A 215 -9.47 -23.25 12.54
N PHE A 216 -9.12 -22.09 12.02
CA PHE A 216 -10.05 -21.21 11.29
C PHE A 216 -10.35 -21.79 9.92
N CYS A 217 -11.58 -21.66 9.48
CA CYS A 217 -12.01 -21.96 8.12
C CYS A 217 -11.80 -20.76 7.22
N SER A 218 -11.43 -21.01 5.95
CA SER A 218 -11.30 -19.96 4.94
C SER A 218 -12.58 -19.11 4.90
N PRO A 219 -12.48 -17.78 5.00
CA PRO A 219 -13.62 -16.90 4.77
C PRO A 219 -13.94 -16.70 3.28
N VAL A 220 -13.02 -17.04 2.39
CA VAL A 220 -13.14 -16.87 0.93
C VAL A 220 -13.62 -18.17 0.27
N ASP A 221 -13.03 -19.29 0.65
CA ASP A 221 -13.38 -20.64 0.15
C ASP A 221 -13.63 -21.59 1.34
N PRO A 222 -14.79 -21.47 2.00
CA PRO A 222 -15.08 -22.25 3.21
C PRO A 222 -15.24 -23.74 2.88
N PRO A 223 -14.76 -24.63 3.79
CA PRO A 223 -14.83 -26.08 3.57
C PRO A 223 -16.27 -26.62 3.53
N ASP A 224 -17.23 -25.89 4.06
CA ASP A 224 -18.66 -26.14 3.94
C ASP A 224 -19.39 -24.87 3.50
N PRO A 225 -19.60 -24.66 2.19
CA PRO A 225 -20.31 -23.50 1.67
C PRO A 225 -21.75 -23.37 2.20
N ALA A 226 -22.45 -24.48 2.41
CA ALA A 226 -23.82 -24.45 2.93
C ALA A 226 -23.87 -23.92 4.36
N LEU A 227 -22.90 -24.26 5.19
CA LEU A 227 -22.76 -23.72 6.54
C LEU A 227 -22.44 -22.21 6.49
N ALA A 228 -21.56 -21.79 5.61
CA ALA A 228 -21.21 -20.38 5.43
C ALA A 228 -22.44 -19.53 5.01
N GLU A 229 -23.31 -20.06 4.16
CA GLU A 229 -24.53 -19.37 3.72
C GLU A 229 -25.56 -19.21 4.86
N THR A 230 -25.57 -20.12 5.85
CA THR A 230 -26.54 -20.07 6.96
C THR A 230 -26.10 -19.18 8.12
N VAL A 231 -24.82 -18.86 8.21
CA VAL A 231 -24.28 -18.02 9.29
C VAL A 231 -24.29 -16.56 8.87
N PRO A 232 -24.94 -15.67 9.64
CA PRO A 232 -24.91 -14.24 9.34
C PRO A 232 -23.54 -13.66 9.70
N PHE A 233 -22.65 -13.62 8.73
CA PHE A 233 -21.37 -12.92 8.84
C PHE A 233 -21.58 -11.42 8.68
N ALA A 234 -20.84 -10.65 9.47
CA ALA A 234 -20.76 -9.20 9.35
C ALA A 234 -19.29 -8.76 9.49
N ASN A 235 -18.53 -8.90 8.40
CA ASN A 235 -17.21 -8.27 8.30
C ASN A 235 -17.42 -6.81 7.91
N GLU A 236 -17.02 -5.90 8.79
CA GLU A 236 -17.24 -4.46 8.62
C GLU A 236 -15.88 -3.75 8.63
N HIS A 237 -15.55 -3.09 7.53
CA HIS A 237 -14.34 -2.26 7.32
C HIS A 237 -13.01 -3.03 7.46
N THR A 238 -13.04 -4.35 7.28
CA THR A 238 -11.88 -5.23 7.32
C THR A 238 -12.16 -6.54 6.59
N TRP A 239 -11.09 -7.18 6.10
CA TRP A 239 -11.17 -8.41 5.29
C TRP A 239 -10.28 -9.48 5.92
N PRO A 240 -10.86 -10.47 6.62
CA PRO A 240 -10.09 -11.56 7.20
C PRO A 240 -9.62 -12.54 6.13
N VAL A 241 -8.38 -13.02 6.28
CA VAL A 241 -7.77 -14.07 5.43
C VAL A 241 -7.00 -15.04 6.30
N LEU A 242 -6.87 -16.28 5.83
CA LEU A 242 -6.03 -17.29 6.47
C LEU A 242 -4.55 -16.95 6.30
N VAL A 243 -3.75 -17.25 7.32
CA VAL A 243 -2.29 -17.13 7.26
C VAL A 243 -1.64 -18.41 7.76
N GLY A 244 -0.68 -18.92 6.97
CA GLY A 244 0.02 -20.15 7.29
C GLY A 244 0.57 -20.84 6.04
N ASP A 245 0.59 -22.17 6.07
CA ASP A 245 1.04 -22.99 4.94
C ASP A 245 -0.17 -23.58 4.21
N ALA A 246 -0.49 -23.04 3.03
CA ALA A 246 -1.57 -23.51 2.17
C ALA A 246 -1.41 -24.99 1.74
N LYS A 247 -0.17 -25.51 1.75
CA LYS A 247 0.10 -26.92 1.39
C LYS A 247 -0.33 -27.89 2.48
N ALA A 248 -0.40 -27.42 3.74
CA ALA A 248 -0.87 -28.23 4.86
C ALA A 248 -2.40 -28.44 4.79
N ASP A 249 -3.16 -27.36 4.59
CA ASP A 249 -4.59 -27.36 4.35
C ASP A 249 -4.97 -26.06 3.63
N PRO A 250 -5.49 -26.10 2.40
CA PRO A 250 -5.82 -24.88 1.65
C PRO A 250 -7.06 -24.14 2.16
N GLN A 251 -7.87 -24.80 3.02
CA GLN A 251 -9.12 -24.22 3.52
C GLN A 251 -9.11 -24.00 5.04
N ARG A 252 -8.02 -24.34 5.72
CA ARG A 252 -7.90 -24.18 7.18
C ARG A 252 -6.52 -23.70 7.60
N ALA A 253 -6.50 -22.81 8.57
CA ALA A 253 -5.26 -22.37 9.22
C ALA A 253 -5.49 -22.02 10.69
N PRO A 254 -4.45 -22.11 11.52
CA PRO A 254 -4.56 -21.72 12.94
C PRO A 254 -4.53 -20.18 13.13
N ILE A 255 -4.31 -19.39 12.07
CA ILE A 255 -4.17 -17.95 12.18
C ILE A 255 -5.00 -17.26 11.09
N VAL A 256 -5.64 -16.15 11.47
CA VAL A 256 -6.33 -15.19 10.61
C VAL A 256 -5.65 -13.83 10.76
N LEU A 257 -5.42 -13.16 9.64
CA LEU A 257 -5.13 -11.73 9.57
C LEU A 257 -6.38 -11.01 9.08
N SER A 258 -6.95 -10.16 9.92
CA SER A 258 -8.02 -9.24 9.53
C SER A 258 -7.40 -7.89 9.21
N SER A 259 -7.34 -7.56 7.91
CA SER A 259 -6.64 -6.41 7.34
C SER A 259 -7.63 -5.43 6.72
N PRO A 260 -7.37 -4.11 6.75
CA PRO A 260 -8.14 -3.13 6.00
C PRO A 260 -7.85 -3.17 4.49
N ILE A 261 -6.87 -3.96 4.08
CA ILE A 261 -6.48 -4.18 2.69
C ILE A 261 -6.93 -5.58 2.29
N VAL A 262 -7.56 -5.71 1.11
CA VAL A 262 -8.01 -6.99 0.58
C VAL A 262 -6.81 -7.82 0.17
N LEU A 263 -6.66 -8.98 0.79
CA LEU A 263 -5.63 -9.96 0.49
C LEU A 263 -6.31 -11.29 0.09
N ALA A 264 -5.57 -12.18 -0.55
CA ALA A 264 -5.98 -13.57 -0.71
C ALA A 264 -5.67 -14.37 0.55
N ASP A 265 -6.31 -15.55 0.72
CA ASP A 265 -5.87 -16.50 1.75
C ASP A 265 -4.41 -16.91 1.51
N PHE A 266 -3.69 -17.13 2.61
CA PHE A 266 -2.27 -17.48 2.59
C PHE A 266 -1.39 -16.47 1.85
N PRO A 267 -1.48 -15.18 2.17
CA PRO A 267 -0.68 -14.17 1.51
C PRO A 267 0.81 -14.40 1.78
N GLU A 268 1.62 -14.23 0.76
CA GLU A 268 3.08 -14.34 0.84
C GLU A 268 3.74 -13.02 0.44
N ILE A 269 4.83 -12.68 1.12
CA ILE A 269 5.68 -11.56 0.70
C ILE A 269 6.50 -12.01 -0.50
N ALA A 270 6.46 -11.26 -1.60
CA ALA A 270 7.22 -11.57 -2.79
C ALA A 270 8.72 -11.67 -2.47
N ARG A 271 9.38 -12.71 -2.95
CA ARG A 271 10.82 -12.95 -2.71
C ARG A 271 11.71 -11.86 -3.31
N GLN A 272 11.19 -11.18 -4.33
CA GLN A 272 11.84 -10.09 -5.05
C GLN A 272 11.80 -8.77 -4.27
N THR A 273 10.83 -8.60 -3.37
CA THR A 273 10.68 -7.40 -2.55
C THR A 273 11.81 -7.34 -1.51
N ASN A 274 12.72 -6.38 -1.66
CA ASN A 274 13.87 -6.24 -0.77
C ASN A 274 13.59 -5.39 0.47
N ALA A 275 12.60 -4.55 0.42
CA ALA A 275 12.12 -3.73 1.55
C ALA A 275 10.86 -2.95 1.15
N ASP A 276 10.07 -2.58 2.16
CA ASP A 276 8.82 -1.87 1.98
C ASP A 276 9.00 -0.50 1.34
N ALA A 277 8.20 -0.23 0.32
CA ALA A 277 8.06 1.09 -0.30
C ALA A 277 6.76 1.78 0.13
N PHE A 278 5.94 1.11 0.95
CA PHE A 278 4.68 1.58 1.55
C PHE A 278 3.59 1.91 0.51
N ASP A 279 3.71 1.36 -0.67
CA ASP A 279 2.75 1.46 -1.76
C ASP A 279 2.67 0.10 -2.47
N GLY A 280 1.95 -0.84 -1.86
CA GLY A 280 1.78 -2.22 -2.36
C GLY A 280 0.91 -2.30 -3.63
N THR A 281 0.34 -1.17 -4.07
CA THR A 281 -0.42 -1.08 -5.32
C THR A 281 0.46 -0.77 -6.52
N GLU A 282 1.69 -0.29 -6.30
CA GLU A 282 2.67 0.00 -7.34
C GLU A 282 3.70 -1.12 -7.47
N ILE A 283 4.28 -1.26 -8.64
CA ILE A 283 5.39 -2.18 -8.89
C ILE A 283 6.66 -1.58 -8.29
N ASP A 284 7.36 -2.31 -7.42
CA ASP A 284 8.58 -1.86 -6.73
C ASP A 284 9.61 -1.22 -7.67
N GLU A 285 9.81 -1.80 -8.84
CA GLU A 285 10.71 -1.26 -9.86
C GLU A 285 10.28 0.14 -10.33
N LEU A 286 9.00 0.31 -10.68
CA LEU A 286 8.46 1.59 -11.14
C LEU A 286 8.54 2.65 -10.05
N LEU A 287 8.29 2.26 -8.81
CA LEU A 287 8.37 3.17 -7.67
C LEU A 287 9.82 3.64 -7.45
N MET A 288 10.80 2.73 -7.49
CA MET A 288 12.21 3.09 -7.37
C MET A 288 12.67 4.01 -8.50
N LEU A 289 12.28 3.73 -9.75
CA LEU A 289 12.57 4.57 -10.90
C LEU A 289 11.92 5.96 -10.78
N SER A 290 10.68 6.01 -10.27
CA SER A 290 9.98 7.26 -10.00
C SER A 290 10.70 8.10 -8.95
N VAL A 291 11.24 7.48 -7.89
CA VAL A 291 12.06 8.18 -6.86
C VAL A 291 13.35 8.72 -7.46
N LEU A 292 14.00 7.98 -8.37
CA LEU A 292 15.20 8.46 -9.07
C LEU A 292 14.91 9.65 -9.99
N SER A 293 13.69 9.78 -10.50
CA SER A 293 13.29 10.90 -11.36
C SER A 293 13.04 12.21 -10.60
N LEU A 294 12.93 12.15 -9.25
CA LEU A 294 12.79 13.35 -8.42
C LEU A 294 13.98 14.30 -8.56
N SER A 295 13.72 15.60 -8.51
CA SER A 295 14.78 16.60 -8.42
C SER A 295 15.59 16.47 -7.12
N ASP A 296 16.80 17.02 -7.09
CA ASP A 296 17.65 17.03 -5.88
C ASP A 296 16.95 17.71 -4.70
N ALA A 297 16.14 18.74 -4.96
CA ALA A 297 15.38 19.46 -3.94
C ALA A 297 14.27 18.59 -3.36
N GLU A 298 13.54 17.84 -4.19
CA GLU A 298 12.49 16.92 -3.73
C GLU A 298 13.06 15.74 -2.95
N ARG A 299 14.18 15.14 -3.43
CA ARG A 299 14.88 14.09 -2.67
C ARG A 299 15.37 14.59 -1.32
N ALA A 300 15.91 15.82 -1.27
CA ALA A 300 16.35 16.44 -0.02
C ALA A 300 15.18 16.67 0.95
N GLU A 301 14.03 17.12 0.44
CA GLU A 301 12.82 17.29 1.26
C GLU A 301 12.29 15.94 1.75
N ALA A 302 12.17 14.94 0.88
CA ALA A 302 11.72 13.60 1.24
C ALA A 302 12.54 12.99 2.39
N ARG A 303 13.88 13.15 2.38
CA ARG A 303 14.76 12.72 3.47
C ARG A 303 14.49 13.39 4.83
N LEU A 304 13.86 14.55 4.82
CA LEU A 304 13.55 15.33 6.02
C LEU A 304 12.15 15.06 6.55
N THR A 305 11.28 14.45 5.77
CA THR A 305 9.89 14.18 6.19
C THR A 305 9.82 13.09 7.24
N ASP A 306 10.36 11.91 6.93
CA ASP A 306 10.30 10.72 7.79
C ASP A 306 11.55 9.84 7.58
N PRO A 307 12.06 9.13 8.60
CA PRO A 307 13.15 8.18 8.44
C PRO A 307 12.89 7.10 7.39
N ARG A 308 11.63 6.69 7.21
CA ARG A 308 11.22 5.70 6.19
C ARG A 308 11.35 6.28 4.78
N ALA A 309 10.90 7.52 4.57
CA ALA A 309 11.08 8.23 3.30
C ALA A 309 12.57 8.37 2.95
N ARG A 310 13.39 8.69 3.94
CA ARG A 310 14.86 8.73 3.77
C ARG A 310 15.39 7.39 3.31
N ALA A 311 15.01 6.29 3.96
CA ALA A 311 15.45 4.95 3.60
C ALA A 311 15.04 4.54 2.18
N ILE A 312 13.84 4.96 1.72
CA ILE A 312 13.38 4.74 0.34
C ILE A 312 14.28 5.51 -0.65
N VAL A 313 14.53 6.79 -0.40
CA VAL A 313 15.37 7.62 -1.29
C VAL A 313 16.81 7.07 -1.35
N GLU A 314 17.40 6.72 -0.20
CA GLU A 314 18.76 6.14 -0.14
C GLU A 314 18.83 4.80 -0.88
N ARG A 315 17.80 3.97 -0.78
CA ARG A 315 17.69 2.71 -1.51
C ARG A 315 17.56 2.95 -3.00
N ALA A 316 16.70 3.87 -3.43
CA ALA A 316 16.54 4.20 -4.83
C ALA A 316 17.86 4.70 -5.44
N GLU A 317 18.62 5.52 -4.74
CA GLU A 317 19.95 6.00 -5.21
C GLU A 317 21.00 4.88 -5.31
N ALA A 318 20.87 3.85 -4.50
CA ALA A 318 21.71 2.64 -4.56
C ALA A 318 21.21 1.61 -5.59
N PHE A 319 20.03 1.82 -6.18
CA PHE A 319 19.36 0.89 -7.08
C PHE A 319 20.11 0.80 -8.42
N GLY A 320 20.65 -0.38 -8.72
CA GLY A 320 21.47 -0.63 -9.90
C GLY A 320 20.84 -1.64 -10.87
N ALA A 321 21.51 -1.88 -11.99
CA ALA A 321 21.03 -2.81 -13.02
C ALA A 321 20.74 -4.23 -12.52
N ALA A 322 21.50 -4.71 -11.49
CA ALA A 322 21.25 -6.01 -10.89
C ALA A 322 19.97 -6.02 -10.03
N ASP A 323 19.59 -4.90 -9.46
CA ASP A 323 18.35 -4.75 -8.68
C ASP A 323 17.16 -4.69 -9.62
N ILE A 324 17.27 -3.95 -10.73
CA ILE A 324 16.26 -3.92 -11.81
C ILE A 324 15.97 -5.33 -12.31
N ALA A 325 17.02 -6.10 -12.65
CA ALA A 325 16.85 -7.47 -13.14
C ALA A 325 16.18 -8.41 -12.12
N ARG A 326 16.30 -8.14 -10.83
CA ARG A 326 15.74 -8.95 -9.75
C ARG A 326 14.30 -8.56 -9.42
N THR A 327 13.96 -7.28 -9.49
CA THR A 327 12.60 -6.75 -9.23
C THR A 327 11.70 -6.80 -10.45
N HIS A 328 12.25 -7.19 -11.61
CA HIS A 328 11.45 -7.43 -12.81
C HIS A 328 10.42 -8.51 -12.53
N ALA A 329 9.16 -8.23 -12.80
CA ALA A 329 8.06 -9.14 -12.48
C ALA A 329 8.25 -10.50 -13.14
N GLU A 330 8.49 -11.54 -12.35
CA GLU A 330 8.40 -12.93 -12.78
C GLU A 330 6.97 -13.43 -12.60
N PHE A 331 6.36 -13.95 -13.67
CA PHE A 331 5.11 -14.67 -13.57
C PHE A 331 5.44 -16.13 -13.19
N GLU A 332 5.23 -16.52 -11.94
CA GLU A 332 5.16 -17.93 -11.59
C GLU A 332 3.82 -18.50 -12.09
N ILE A 333 3.84 -19.13 -13.25
CA ILE A 333 2.73 -19.97 -13.69
C ILE A 333 2.90 -21.30 -12.95
N SER A 334 2.19 -21.47 -11.83
CA SER A 334 2.02 -22.81 -11.26
C SER A 334 1.17 -23.63 -12.24
N PRO A 335 1.70 -24.71 -12.84
CA PRO A 335 0.86 -25.58 -13.67
C PRO A 335 -0.10 -26.32 -12.72
N GLU A 336 -1.36 -25.90 -12.69
CA GLU A 336 -2.41 -26.71 -12.10
C GLU A 336 -2.47 -28.05 -12.84
N PRO A 337 -2.38 -29.19 -12.15
CA PRO A 337 -2.50 -30.48 -12.81
C PRO A 337 -3.95 -30.65 -13.28
N GLY A 338 -4.19 -30.33 -14.56
CA GLY A 338 -5.48 -30.52 -15.21
C GLY A 338 -6.08 -29.31 -15.94
N ALA A 339 -5.45 -28.14 -15.89
CA ALA A 339 -5.86 -27.04 -16.75
C ALA A 339 -5.54 -27.39 -18.22
N SER A 340 -6.56 -27.44 -19.04
CA SER A 340 -6.42 -27.57 -20.50
C SER A 340 -5.61 -26.37 -21.01
N ASP A 341 -4.82 -26.57 -22.09
CA ASP A 341 -3.97 -25.58 -22.77
C ASP A 341 -4.70 -24.33 -23.33
N ALA A 342 -5.85 -23.98 -22.80
CA ALA A 342 -6.54 -22.73 -23.07
C ALA A 342 -6.09 -21.67 -22.07
N VAL A 343 -5.02 -20.95 -22.41
CA VAL A 343 -4.73 -19.64 -21.80
C VAL A 343 -6.04 -18.83 -21.88
N PRO A 344 -6.59 -18.31 -20.76
CA PRO A 344 -7.71 -17.40 -20.84
C PRO A 344 -7.20 -16.17 -21.61
N VAL A 345 -7.54 -16.09 -22.88
CA VAL A 345 -7.45 -14.85 -23.63
C VAL A 345 -8.44 -13.93 -22.91
N PHE A 346 -7.92 -13.02 -22.08
CA PHE A 346 -8.71 -11.88 -21.61
C PHE A 346 -9.32 -11.29 -22.86
N GLY A 347 -10.65 -11.41 -22.98
CA GLY A 347 -11.36 -11.08 -24.17
C GLY A 347 -10.92 -9.74 -24.70
N SER A 348 -10.53 -9.72 -25.96
CA SER A 348 -10.37 -8.49 -26.69
C SER A 348 -11.57 -7.62 -26.37
N PRO A 349 -11.41 -6.35 -25.95
CA PRO A 349 -12.53 -5.44 -25.71
C PRO A 349 -13.45 -5.55 -26.91
N GLY A 350 -14.72 -5.91 -26.65
CA GLY A 350 -15.68 -6.17 -27.70
C GLY A 350 -15.64 -5.05 -28.71
N SER A 351 -15.61 -5.41 -29.97
CA SER A 351 -15.60 -4.57 -31.16
C SER A 351 -16.61 -3.41 -31.07
N LEU A 352 -16.15 -2.29 -30.50
CA LEU A 352 -16.58 -0.99 -30.98
C LEU A 352 -15.89 -0.87 -32.33
N GLU A 353 -16.61 -0.54 -33.36
CA GLU A 353 -16.10 -0.32 -34.73
C GLU A 353 -15.06 0.80 -34.69
N ALA A 354 -13.84 0.45 -34.28
CA ALA A 354 -12.68 1.33 -34.37
C ALA A 354 -12.23 1.28 -35.84
N SER A 355 -12.08 2.42 -36.46
CA SER A 355 -11.41 2.57 -37.75
C SER A 355 -10.11 1.79 -37.70
N ALA A 356 -9.80 1.05 -38.78
CA ALA A 356 -8.59 0.24 -38.85
C ALA A 356 -7.37 1.13 -38.47
N PRO A 357 -6.49 0.66 -37.60
CA PRO A 357 -5.35 1.46 -37.15
C PRO A 357 -4.51 1.90 -38.35
N PRO A 358 -3.95 3.13 -38.33
CA PRO A 358 -3.19 3.63 -39.46
C PRO A 358 -1.97 2.71 -39.75
N ALA A 359 -1.79 2.31 -41.00
CA ALA A 359 -0.71 1.43 -41.41
C ALA A 359 0.67 2.11 -41.40
N SER A 360 0.70 3.45 -41.37
CA SER A 360 1.92 4.26 -41.39
C SER A 360 1.70 5.64 -40.77
N VAL A 361 2.80 6.24 -40.32
CA VAL A 361 2.84 7.63 -39.87
C VAL A 361 4.03 8.36 -40.49
N ASN A 362 3.90 9.64 -40.78
CA ASN A 362 5.00 10.45 -41.28
C ASN A 362 5.73 11.12 -40.12
N VAL A 363 7.01 10.85 -39.98
CA VAL A 363 7.87 11.43 -38.94
C VAL A 363 9.01 12.16 -39.60
N GLY A 364 9.05 13.48 -39.50
CA GLY A 364 10.14 14.30 -40.10
C GLY A 364 10.28 14.14 -41.60
N GLY A 365 9.22 13.82 -42.34
CA GLY A 365 9.27 13.58 -43.79
C GLY A 365 9.56 12.13 -44.20
N VAL A 366 9.79 11.23 -43.23
CA VAL A 366 10.02 9.80 -43.47
C VAL A 366 8.76 9.00 -43.06
N THR A 367 8.34 8.10 -43.92
CA THR A 367 7.22 7.21 -43.61
C THR A 367 7.67 6.07 -42.71
N VAL A 368 7.12 6.00 -41.50
CA VAL A 368 7.36 4.96 -40.51
C VAL A 368 6.21 3.96 -40.60
N THR A 369 6.54 2.66 -40.63
CA THR A 369 5.60 1.55 -40.68
C THR A 369 6.03 0.48 -39.71
N ARG A 370 5.20 -0.54 -39.51
CA ARG A 370 5.61 -1.73 -38.76
C ARG A 370 6.92 -2.31 -39.31
N GLY A 371 7.87 -2.60 -38.43
CA GLY A 371 9.19 -3.09 -38.77
C GLY A 371 10.22 -2.00 -39.05
N SER A 372 9.85 -0.71 -39.07
CA SER A 372 10.80 0.39 -39.15
C SER A 372 11.67 0.47 -37.90
N SER A 373 12.97 0.75 -38.08
CA SER A 373 13.88 1.05 -36.96
C SER A 373 13.85 2.54 -36.65
N VAL A 374 13.72 2.87 -35.39
CA VAL A 374 13.68 4.24 -34.89
C VAL A 374 14.64 4.43 -33.73
N ARG A 375 15.12 5.64 -33.50
CA ARG A 375 15.80 6.04 -32.27
C ARG A 375 14.79 6.75 -31.38
N LEU A 376 14.77 6.42 -30.11
CA LEU A 376 13.87 7.01 -29.14
C LEU A 376 14.44 8.35 -28.65
N ALA A 377 13.62 9.39 -28.68
CA ALA A 377 13.95 10.74 -28.27
C ALA A 377 12.81 11.35 -27.45
N PRO A 378 12.49 10.76 -26.27
CA PRO A 378 11.38 11.24 -25.44
C PRO A 378 11.61 12.70 -25.06
N LYS A 379 10.59 13.55 -25.31
CA LYS A 379 10.65 15.00 -25.09
C LYS A 379 10.07 15.40 -23.73
N ARG A 380 9.12 14.61 -23.24
CA ARG A 380 8.50 14.78 -21.94
C ARG A 380 9.07 13.74 -21.00
N ARG A 381 9.44 14.15 -19.79
CA ARG A 381 9.69 13.23 -18.69
C ARG A 381 8.33 12.79 -18.11
N ALA A 382 7.51 12.20 -18.97
CA ALA A 382 6.16 11.79 -18.59
C ALA A 382 6.20 10.47 -17.83
N ASP A 383 7.24 9.65 -18.07
CA ASP A 383 7.46 8.36 -17.41
C ASP A 383 8.92 8.23 -16.96
N ALA A 384 9.14 7.50 -15.87
CA ALA A 384 10.45 7.19 -15.34
C ALA A 384 11.32 6.42 -16.37
N TRP A 385 10.69 5.67 -17.26
CA TRP A 385 11.34 4.93 -18.34
C TRP A 385 11.98 5.82 -19.41
N ASP A 386 11.47 7.02 -19.62
CA ASP A 386 11.94 7.94 -20.65
C ASP A 386 13.45 8.22 -20.55
N MET A 387 13.99 8.27 -19.34
CA MET A 387 15.42 8.49 -19.11
C MET A 387 16.30 7.34 -19.60
N PHE A 388 15.79 6.10 -19.54
CA PHE A 388 16.53 4.89 -19.91
C PHE A 388 16.32 4.54 -21.38
N LEU A 389 15.24 5.02 -21.98
CA LEU A 389 14.88 4.79 -23.38
C LEU A 389 15.48 5.83 -24.31
N ALA A 390 15.85 7.00 -23.82
CA ALA A 390 16.44 8.06 -24.62
C ALA A 390 17.71 7.59 -25.36
N GLY A 391 17.74 7.74 -26.70
CA GLY A 391 18.83 7.32 -27.55
C GLY A 391 18.88 5.84 -27.91
N LYS A 392 18.02 5.00 -27.31
CA LYS A 392 17.92 3.59 -27.66
C LYS A 392 17.37 3.39 -29.08
N ILE A 393 17.78 2.29 -29.71
CA ILE A 393 17.23 1.83 -30.99
C ILE A 393 16.08 0.88 -30.70
N ALA A 394 14.99 1.06 -31.43
CA ALA A 394 13.78 0.28 -31.25
C ALA A 394 13.11 -0.05 -32.58
N THR A 395 12.42 -1.18 -32.64
CA THR A 395 11.66 -1.63 -33.80
C THR A 395 10.17 -1.34 -33.60
N VAL A 396 9.55 -0.69 -34.59
CA VAL A 396 8.11 -0.37 -34.59
C VAL A 396 7.28 -1.63 -34.74
N GLN A 397 6.40 -1.88 -33.79
CA GLN A 397 5.50 -3.03 -33.77
C GLN A 397 4.11 -2.70 -34.33
N ALA A 398 3.60 -1.50 -34.02
CA ALA A 398 2.28 -1.05 -34.47
C ALA A 398 2.21 0.49 -34.43
N ILE A 399 1.20 1.03 -35.11
CA ILE A 399 0.83 2.44 -35.01
C ILE A 399 -0.62 2.45 -34.50
N HIS A 400 -0.87 3.20 -33.45
CA HIS A 400 -2.16 3.32 -32.80
C HIS A 400 -2.70 4.74 -32.92
N GLN A 401 -4.01 4.87 -32.95
CA GLN A 401 -4.72 6.14 -32.87
C GLN A 401 -5.67 6.05 -31.69
N ASP A 402 -5.64 7.03 -30.80
CA ASP A 402 -6.55 7.10 -29.66
C ASP A 402 -7.89 7.75 -29.99
N PHE A 403 -8.77 7.89 -28.99
CA PHE A 403 -10.10 8.48 -29.13
C PHE A 403 -10.07 10.00 -29.38
N GLU A 404 -8.92 10.64 -29.20
CA GLU A 404 -8.68 12.06 -29.46
C GLU A 404 -7.94 12.29 -30.79
N ASP A 405 -7.89 11.26 -31.65
CA ASP A 405 -7.16 11.25 -32.94
C ASP A 405 -5.64 11.41 -32.82
N LYS A 406 -5.07 11.21 -31.62
CA LYS A 406 -3.64 11.23 -31.43
C LYS A 406 -3.01 9.93 -31.90
N ILE A 407 -1.87 10.03 -32.57
CA ILE A 407 -1.13 8.88 -33.09
C ILE A 407 0.00 8.52 -32.13
N TYR A 408 0.13 7.25 -31.84
CA TYR A 408 1.22 6.67 -31.05
C TYR A 408 1.96 5.59 -31.83
N VAL A 409 3.27 5.59 -31.73
CA VAL A 409 4.16 4.57 -32.32
C VAL A 409 4.51 3.56 -31.21
N ALA A 410 4.00 2.35 -31.34
CA ALA A 410 4.30 1.25 -30.44
C ALA A 410 5.63 0.59 -30.85
N VAL A 411 6.59 0.51 -29.96
CA VAL A 411 7.95 0.02 -30.26
C VAL A 411 8.42 -1.03 -29.25
N THR A 412 9.34 -1.90 -29.67
CA THR A 412 10.16 -2.77 -28.82
C THR A 412 11.62 -2.34 -28.91
N VAL A 413 12.31 -2.25 -27.79
CA VAL A 413 13.72 -1.85 -27.73
C VAL A 413 14.61 -3.02 -28.14
N ASP A 414 15.51 -2.82 -29.09
CA ASP A 414 16.29 -3.91 -29.69
C ASP A 414 17.33 -4.49 -28.72
N ASP A 415 17.89 -3.68 -27.83
CA ASP A 415 18.88 -4.09 -26.80
C ASP A 415 18.26 -4.60 -25.50
N ASP A 416 16.94 -4.78 -25.45
CA ASP A 416 16.27 -5.29 -24.28
C ASP A 416 16.37 -6.84 -24.24
N PRO A 417 17.00 -7.44 -23.23
CA PRO A 417 17.07 -8.90 -23.09
C PRO A 417 15.68 -9.58 -23.03
N ALA A 418 14.66 -8.83 -22.65
CA ALA A 418 13.28 -9.28 -22.57
C ALA A 418 12.48 -8.98 -23.87
N SER A 419 13.10 -8.44 -24.92
CA SER A 419 12.41 -8.00 -26.13
C SER A 419 11.56 -9.09 -26.80
N GLU A 420 12.05 -10.35 -26.81
CA GLU A 420 11.29 -11.49 -27.34
C GLU A 420 10.03 -11.78 -26.51
N TYR A 421 10.10 -11.65 -25.19
CA TYR A 421 8.95 -11.81 -24.31
C TYR A 421 7.97 -10.65 -24.48
N HIS A 422 8.45 -9.41 -24.59
CA HIS A 422 7.61 -8.25 -24.85
C HIS A 422 6.82 -8.39 -26.15
N GLN A 423 7.47 -8.88 -27.21
CA GLN A 423 6.78 -9.18 -28.48
C GLN A 423 5.74 -10.27 -28.35
N TRP A 424 6.04 -11.33 -27.59
CA TRP A 424 5.13 -12.47 -27.42
C TRP A 424 3.88 -12.12 -26.60
N TYR A 425 4.05 -11.26 -25.56
CA TYR A 425 2.94 -10.78 -24.74
C TYR A 425 2.25 -9.51 -25.29
N GLY A 426 2.66 -9.03 -26.47
CA GLY A 426 2.10 -7.80 -27.07
C GLY A 426 2.38 -6.53 -26.28
N ARG A 427 3.41 -6.51 -25.43
CA ARG A 427 3.82 -5.32 -24.70
C ARG A 427 4.73 -4.47 -25.56
N SER A 428 4.38 -3.19 -25.72
CA SER A 428 5.16 -2.20 -26.48
C SER A 428 5.23 -0.92 -25.67
N PHE A 429 6.31 -0.17 -25.86
CA PHE A 429 6.41 1.21 -25.41
C PHE A 429 5.72 2.11 -26.42
N PHE A 430 5.01 3.14 -25.96
CA PHE A 430 4.25 4.05 -26.81
C PHE A 430 4.87 5.43 -26.80
N PHE A 431 5.17 5.96 -27.97
CA PHE A 431 5.75 7.29 -28.17
C PHE A 431 4.90 8.10 -29.13
N GLU A 432 4.85 9.43 -28.92
CA GLU A 432 4.30 10.33 -29.92
C GLU A 432 5.22 10.35 -31.15
N PRO A 433 4.72 10.61 -32.38
CA PRO A 433 5.56 10.61 -33.60
C PRO A 433 6.74 11.56 -33.55
N ASP A 434 6.69 12.62 -32.76
CA ASP A 434 7.78 13.60 -32.62
C ASP A 434 8.79 13.20 -31.51
N GLU A 435 8.60 12.07 -30.87
CA GLU A 435 9.51 11.47 -29.89
C GLU A 435 10.30 10.28 -30.46
N VAL A 436 10.16 10.01 -31.74
CA VAL A 436 10.93 8.99 -32.46
C VAL A 436 11.66 9.60 -33.65
N GLU A 437 12.89 9.19 -33.87
CA GLU A 437 13.73 9.58 -35.03
C GLU A 437 13.87 8.37 -35.94
N PRO A 438 13.31 8.38 -37.18
CA PRO A 438 13.47 7.28 -38.11
C PRO A 438 14.96 7.07 -38.46
N LEU A 439 15.44 5.87 -38.27
CA LEU A 439 16.74 5.44 -38.80
C LEU A 439 16.45 4.96 -40.22
N GLY A 440 17.00 5.67 -41.21
CA GLY A 440 16.77 5.36 -42.63
C GLY A 440 16.99 3.87 -42.91
N ALA A 441 16.22 3.31 -43.86
CA ALA A 441 16.31 1.90 -44.20
C ALA A 441 17.78 1.46 -44.38
N PRO A 442 18.20 0.30 -43.82
CA PRO A 442 19.49 -0.26 -44.15
C PRO A 442 19.55 -0.45 -45.65
N ALA A 443 20.61 0.12 -46.26
CA ALA A 443 20.88 0.09 -47.69
C ALA A 443 21.09 -1.36 -48.17
#